data_f968d2171766c1b40add8f952b138f29
#
_entry.id   f968d2171766c1b40add8f952b138f29
#
_cell.length_a   1.000
_cell.length_b   1.000
_cell.length_c   1.000
_cell.angle_alpha   90.00
_cell.angle_beta   90.00
_cell.angle_gamma   90.00
#
_symmetry.space_group_name_H-M   'P 1'
#
loop_
_entity.id
_entity.type
_entity.pdbx_description
1 polymer ?
#
loop_
_entity_poly.entity_id
_entity_poly.type
_entity_poly.pdbx_seq_one_letter_code
_entity_poly.pdbx_strand_id
1 'polypeptide(L)'
;MSYFIKFIVCFAAGIGAGLGTGFAGMSAAAVISPMLITFLGMDPYMAVGIALASDVLASAISAYTYGKNGNLDIKNGAVMMAAVLSFTLVGSYTASLLPGSTMGGFSTFMTLLLGIKFIVRPVMTTKSAMNAVSAQKRFVQSLLCGSVVGFICGFIGAGGGMMMLLLLTSVLGYELKTAVGTSVFIMTFTALTGAVSHFAIGGAPDLFCLVCCVLSTLLWARIAAKFANKAAPATLNRATGVVLVILGAAILAVNYL
;
A
#
# COMPACT_ATOMS: atom_id res chain seq x y z
N MET A 1 20.73 -5.50 -20.49
CA MET A 1 19.31 -5.64 -20.87
C MET A 1 18.87 -4.43 -21.69
N SER A 2 18.03 -4.61 -22.73
CA SER A 2 17.55 -3.48 -23.57
C SER A 2 16.69 -2.50 -22.77
N TYR A 3 16.86 -1.20 -22.99
CA TYR A 3 16.01 -0.15 -22.40
C TYR A 3 14.52 -0.34 -22.70
N PHE A 4 14.21 -0.94 -23.85
CA PHE A 4 12.83 -1.25 -24.24
C PHE A 4 12.18 -2.28 -23.28
N ILE A 5 12.90 -3.34 -22.92
CA ILE A 5 12.41 -4.34 -21.94
C ILE A 5 12.24 -3.71 -20.57
N LYS A 6 13.23 -2.92 -20.11
CA LYS A 6 13.13 -2.19 -18.84
C LYS A 6 11.89 -1.30 -18.82
N PHE A 7 11.64 -0.57 -19.90
CA PHE A 7 10.46 0.31 -20.01
C PHE A 7 9.14 -0.48 -19.90
N ILE A 8 8.99 -1.59 -20.64
CA ILE A 8 7.76 -2.40 -20.62
C ILE A 8 7.49 -2.94 -19.19
N VAL A 9 8.52 -3.51 -18.55
CA VAL A 9 8.38 -4.08 -17.22
C VAL A 9 8.04 -3.00 -16.19
N CYS A 10 8.78 -1.87 -16.19
CA CYS A 10 8.51 -0.76 -15.26
C CYS A 10 7.13 -0.14 -15.48
N PHE A 11 6.71 0.00 -16.73
CA PHE A 11 5.40 0.55 -17.06
C PHE A 11 4.27 -0.37 -16.62
N ALA A 12 4.36 -1.68 -16.91
CA ALA A 12 3.38 -2.67 -16.48
C ALA A 12 3.31 -2.78 -14.94
N ALA A 13 4.46 -2.82 -14.27
CA ALA A 13 4.54 -2.82 -12.81
C ALA A 13 3.89 -1.55 -12.23
N GLY A 14 4.16 -0.39 -12.82
CA GLY A 14 3.58 0.90 -12.42
C GLY A 14 2.06 0.98 -12.63
N ILE A 15 1.51 0.37 -13.69
CA ILE A 15 0.04 0.26 -13.87
C ILE A 15 -0.56 -0.50 -12.68
N GLY A 16 -0.07 -1.72 -12.43
CA GLY A 16 -0.58 -2.56 -11.36
C GLY A 16 -0.46 -1.90 -9.99
N ALA A 17 0.72 -1.36 -9.69
CA ALA A 17 0.99 -0.66 -8.43
C ALA A 17 0.09 0.57 -8.27
N GLY A 18 -0.03 1.42 -9.29
CA GLY A 18 -0.85 2.62 -9.25
C GLY A 18 -2.34 2.31 -9.07
N LEU A 19 -2.87 1.31 -9.77
CA LEU A 19 -4.25 0.86 -9.57
C LEU A 19 -4.47 0.34 -8.15
N GLY A 20 -3.56 -0.49 -7.63
CA GLY A 20 -3.61 -1.01 -6.27
C GLY A 20 -3.55 0.09 -5.22
N THR A 21 -2.65 1.06 -5.36
CA THR A 21 -2.54 2.22 -4.46
C THR A 21 -3.80 3.09 -4.52
N GLY A 22 -4.27 3.43 -5.72
CA GLY A 22 -5.40 4.34 -5.89
C GLY A 22 -6.76 3.76 -5.48
N PHE A 23 -7.01 2.46 -5.71
CA PHE A 23 -8.27 1.81 -5.33
C PHE A 23 -8.27 1.26 -3.90
N ALA A 24 -7.15 0.71 -3.46
CA ALA A 24 -7.09 -0.08 -2.24
C ALA A 24 -6.10 0.44 -1.20
N GLY A 25 -5.35 1.49 -1.49
CA GLY A 25 -4.27 1.92 -0.61
C GLY A 25 -3.21 0.84 -0.41
N MET A 26 -2.94 0.05 -1.45
CA MET A 26 -1.91 -0.96 -1.45
C MET A 26 -0.54 -0.32 -1.68
N SER A 27 0.50 -0.82 -1.01
CA SER A 27 1.86 -0.38 -1.28
C SER A 27 2.32 -0.78 -2.69
N ALA A 28 2.91 0.15 -3.42
CA ALA A 28 3.51 -0.09 -4.72
C ALA A 28 4.61 -1.16 -4.66
N ALA A 29 5.27 -1.31 -3.52
CA ALA A 29 6.30 -2.31 -3.31
C ALA A 29 5.79 -3.74 -3.50
N ALA A 30 4.53 -4.01 -3.21
CA ALA A 30 3.94 -5.33 -3.39
C ALA A 30 3.88 -5.80 -4.85
N VAL A 31 3.90 -4.86 -5.81
CA VAL A 31 3.85 -5.17 -7.25
C VAL A 31 5.19 -4.88 -7.93
N ILE A 32 5.77 -3.71 -7.70
CA ILE A 32 6.97 -3.26 -8.40
C ILE A 32 8.16 -4.15 -8.04
N SER A 33 8.37 -4.43 -6.73
CA SER A 33 9.55 -5.18 -6.31
C SER A 33 9.63 -6.57 -6.96
N PRO A 34 8.62 -7.44 -6.89
CA PRO A 34 8.69 -8.76 -7.52
C PRO A 34 8.84 -8.65 -9.05
N MET A 35 8.21 -7.68 -9.70
CA MET A 35 8.35 -7.48 -11.14
C MET A 35 9.78 -7.12 -11.54
N LEU A 36 10.44 -6.21 -10.82
CA LEU A 36 11.81 -5.81 -11.11
C LEU A 36 12.80 -6.94 -10.81
N ILE A 37 12.59 -7.68 -9.73
CA ILE A 37 13.44 -8.82 -9.36
C ILE A 37 13.32 -9.93 -10.39
N THR A 38 12.11 -10.37 -10.70
CA THR A 38 11.88 -11.54 -11.59
C THR A 38 12.22 -11.24 -13.05
N PHE A 39 11.76 -10.13 -13.60
CA PHE A 39 11.90 -9.88 -15.04
C PHE A 39 13.15 -9.08 -15.42
N LEU A 40 13.73 -8.31 -14.48
CA LEU A 40 14.95 -7.55 -14.75
C LEU A 40 16.18 -8.10 -14.04
N GLY A 41 16.04 -9.13 -13.20
CA GLY A 41 17.14 -9.66 -12.39
C GLY A 41 17.73 -8.62 -11.44
N MET A 42 16.94 -7.63 -11.02
CA MET A 42 17.40 -6.54 -10.17
C MET A 42 17.65 -7.05 -8.75
N ASP A 43 18.69 -6.49 -8.11
CA ASP A 43 18.94 -6.75 -6.70
C ASP A 43 17.69 -6.44 -5.86
N PRO A 44 17.26 -7.35 -4.97
CA PRO A 44 16.02 -7.20 -4.20
C PRO A 44 15.97 -5.91 -3.37
N TYR A 45 17.09 -5.52 -2.77
CA TYR A 45 17.16 -4.33 -1.93
C TYR A 45 16.95 -3.05 -2.74
N MET A 46 17.57 -3.01 -3.94
CA MET A 46 17.42 -1.90 -4.89
C MET A 46 16.00 -1.85 -5.48
N ALA A 47 15.42 -3.00 -5.82
CA ALA A 47 14.05 -3.09 -6.34
C ALA A 47 13.02 -2.57 -5.33
N VAL A 48 13.18 -2.90 -4.04
CA VAL A 48 12.34 -2.38 -2.96
C VAL A 48 12.51 -0.87 -2.80
N GLY A 49 13.73 -0.35 -2.87
CA GLY A 49 13.98 1.09 -2.81
C GLY A 49 13.27 1.87 -3.93
N ILE A 50 13.35 1.39 -5.18
CA ILE A 50 12.64 1.97 -6.34
C ILE A 50 11.12 1.91 -6.12
N ALA A 51 10.62 0.80 -5.65
CA ALA A 51 9.20 0.59 -5.42
C ALA A 51 8.64 1.52 -4.32
N LEU A 52 9.36 1.67 -3.21
CA LEU A 52 8.99 2.58 -2.13
C LEU A 52 9.05 4.05 -2.59
N ALA A 53 10.07 4.45 -3.36
CA ALA A 53 10.13 5.79 -3.93
C ALA A 53 8.95 6.08 -4.88
N SER A 54 8.53 5.08 -5.67
CA SER A 54 7.35 5.17 -6.52
C SER A 54 6.06 5.30 -5.70
N ASP A 55 5.99 4.61 -4.56
CA ASP A 55 4.84 4.66 -3.65
C ASP A 55 4.66 6.02 -2.99
N VAL A 56 5.76 6.74 -2.68
CA VAL A 56 5.68 8.08 -2.06
C VAL A 56 4.79 9.01 -2.87
N LEU A 57 5.08 9.17 -4.16
CA LEU A 57 4.33 10.10 -5.01
C LEU A 57 2.94 9.57 -5.35
N ALA A 58 2.80 8.26 -5.57
CA ALA A 58 1.51 7.63 -5.85
C ALA A 58 0.56 7.74 -4.65
N SER A 59 1.05 7.49 -3.45
CA SER A 59 0.29 7.62 -2.21
C SER A 59 -0.03 9.08 -1.90
N ALA A 60 0.91 10.01 -2.10
CA ALA A 60 0.68 11.43 -1.90
C ALA A 60 -0.41 11.99 -2.82
N ILE A 61 -0.37 11.69 -4.13
CA ILE A 61 -1.40 12.16 -5.07
C ILE A 61 -2.76 11.51 -4.81
N SER A 62 -2.78 10.26 -4.37
CA SER A 62 -3.99 9.57 -3.95
C SER A 62 -4.55 10.20 -2.68
N ALA A 63 -3.75 10.42 -1.64
CA ALA A 63 -4.15 11.08 -0.41
C ALA A 63 -4.72 12.50 -0.67
N TYR A 64 -4.04 13.28 -1.51
CA TYR A 64 -4.54 14.58 -1.95
C TYR A 64 -5.91 14.47 -2.64
N THR A 65 -6.06 13.50 -3.55
CA THR A 65 -7.30 13.29 -4.29
C THR A 65 -8.45 12.89 -3.36
N TYR A 66 -8.21 11.98 -2.42
CA TYR A 66 -9.20 11.57 -1.41
C TYR A 66 -9.51 12.73 -0.44
N GLY A 67 -8.48 13.46 0.01
CA GLY A 67 -8.62 14.60 0.92
C GLY A 67 -9.46 15.73 0.31
N LYS A 68 -9.24 16.08 -0.97
CA LYS A 68 -10.03 17.08 -1.68
C LYS A 68 -11.52 16.71 -1.77
N ASN A 69 -11.85 15.41 -1.74
CA ASN A 69 -13.23 14.92 -1.74
C ASN A 69 -13.76 14.65 -0.32
N GLY A 70 -13.07 15.11 0.73
CA GLY A 70 -13.47 14.94 2.13
C GLY A 70 -13.40 13.48 2.61
N ASN A 71 -12.62 12.62 1.95
CA ASN A 71 -12.45 11.21 2.26
C ASN A 71 -11.06 10.93 2.85
N LEU A 72 -10.69 11.73 3.88
CA LEU A 72 -9.42 11.62 4.59
C LEU A 72 -9.62 12.00 6.06
N ASP A 73 -9.23 11.14 6.98
CA ASP A 73 -9.17 11.43 8.42
C ASP A 73 -7.71 11.71 8.81
N ILE A 74 -7.31 12.99 8.71
CA ILE A 74 -5.93 13.41 9.01
C ILE A 74 -5.60 13.19 10.49
N LYS A 75 -6.55 13.53 11.39
CA LYS A 75 -6.29 13.51 12.84
C LYS A 75 -5.97 12.10 13.35
N ASN A 76 -6.86 11.15 13.09
CA ASN A 76 -6.64 9.77 13.51
C ASN A 76 -5.61 9.06 12.63
N GLY A 77 -5.51 9.45 11.35
CA GLY A 77 -4.45 9.01 10.45
C GLY A 77 -3.05 9.38 10.95
N ALA A 78 -2.85 10.59 11.46
CA ALA A 78 -1.57 11.01 12.04
C ALA A 78 -1.22 10.23 13.31
N VAL A 79 -2.20 9.96 14.18
CA VAL A 79 -2.02 9.11 15.37
C VAL A 79 -1.61 7.70 14.96
N MET A 80 -2.34 7.12 14.01
CA MET A 80 -2.05 5.78 13.49
C MET A 80 -0.68 5.73 12.80
N MET A 81 -0.32 6.77 12.03
CA MET A 81 0.99 6.90 11.38
C MET A 81 2.14 6.92 12.40
N ALA A 82 2.02 7.72 13.45
CA ALA A 82 3.04 7.78 14.50
C ALA A 82 3.21 6.40 15.16
N ALA A 83 2.11 5.71 15.45
CA ALA A 83 2.16 4.35 15.99
C ALA A 83 2.80 3.36 15.00
N VAL A 84 2.41 3.41 13.72
CA VAL A 84 3.00 2.55 12.67
C VAL A 84 4.51 2.75 12.59
N LEU A 85 4.98 3.99 12.47
CA LEU A 85 6.41 4.30 12.35
C LEU A 85 7.20 3.82 13.58
N SER A 86 6.68 4.08 14.79
CA SER A 86 7.34 3.66 16.03
C SER A 86 7.43 2.14 16.16
N PHE A 87 6.33 1.44 15.90
CA PHE A 87 6.28 -0.02 16.04
C PHE A 87 6.93 -0.77 14.88
N THR A 88 7.09 -0.13 13.71
CA THR A 88 7.91 -0.69 12.63
C THR A 88 9.37 -0.85 13.06
N LEU A 89 9.92 0.10 13.82
CA LEU A 89 11.26 -0.04 14.38
C LEU A 89 11.36 -1.22 15.36
N VAL A 90 10.36 -1.39 16.22
CA VAL A 90 10.31 -2.52 17.16
C VAL A 90 10.17 -3.84 16.41
N GLY A 91 9.30 -3.92 15.40
CA GLY A 91 9.13 -5.09 14.55
C GLY A 91 10.40 -5.46 13.78
N SER A 92 11.07 -4.48 13.18
CA SER A 92 12.34 -4.70 12.46
C SER A 92 13.46 -5.16 13.40
N TYR A 93 13.53 -4.60 14.60
CA TYR A 93 14.50 -5.05 15.60
C TYR A 93 14.23 -6.50 16.02
N THR A 94 12.98 -6.86 16.30
CA THR A 94 12.64 -8.26 16.65
C THR A 94 12.89 -9.23 15.50
N ALA A 95 12.64 -8.81 14.26
CA ALA A 95 12.95 -9.62 13.07
C ALA A 95 14.45 -9.89 12.91
N SER A 96 15.32 -8.92 13.25
CA SER A 96 16.78 -9.09 13.18
C SER A 96 17.33 -10.11 14.17
N LEU A 97 16.57 -10.48 15.20
CA LEU A 97 16.94 -11.50 16.17
C LEU A 97 16.59 -12.93 15.75
N LEU A 98 15.85 -13.10 14.63
CA LEU A 98 15.38 -14.39 14.16
C LEU A 98 16.08 -14.77 12.84
N PRO A 99 16.32 -16.08 12.60
CA PRO A 99 16.86 -16.54 11.30
C PRO A 99 15.92 -16.16 10.16
N GLY A 100 16.45 -15.51 9.12
CA GLY A 100 15.67 -15.04 7.97
C GLY A 100 15.02 -16.18 7.20
N SER A 101 13.72 -16.36 7.35
CA SER A 101 12.93 -17.19 6.45
C SER A 101 11.48 -16.69 6.36
N THR A 102 10.91 -16.69 5.17
CA THR A 102 9.47 -16.69 4.85
C THR A 102 8.71 -15.37 4.88
N MET A 103 9.26 -14.24 4.47
CA MET A 103 8.54 -12.96 4.54
C MET A 103 7.72 -12.57 3.29
N GLY A 104 7.97 -13.16 2.11
CA GLY A 104 7.34 -12.72 0.85
C GLY A 104 5.87 -13.11 0.64
N GLY A 105 5.43 -14.23 1.20
CA GLY A 105 4.09 -14.76 0.96
C GLY A 105 2.94 -14.03 1.66
N PHE A 106 3.23 -13.35 2.78
CA PHE A 106 2.20 -12.72 3.60
C PHE A 106 1.49 -11.56 2.87
N SER A 107 2.23 -10.72 2.17
CA SER A 107 1.67 -9.60 1.41
C SER A 107 0.72 -10.08 0.31
N THR A 108 1.12 -11.11 -0.43
CA THR A 108 0.31 -11.73 -1.47
C THR A 108 -0.96 -12.35 -0.90
N PHE A 109 -0.83 -13.10 0.21
CA PHE A 109 -1.97 -13.69 0.91
C PHE A 109 -2.96 -12.63 1.37
N MET A 110 -2.51 -11.53 1.99
CA MET A 110 -3.35 -10.42 2.43
C MET A 110 -4.04 -9.72 1.26
N THR A 111 -3.36 -9.56 0.13
CA THR A 111 -3.92 -8.96 -1.08
C THR A 111 -5.08 -9.79 -1.62
N LEU A 112 -4.90 -11.11 -1.75
CA LEU A 112 -5.95 -12.03 -2.19
C LEU A 112 -7.13 -12.10 -1.21
N LEU A 113 -6.83 -12.23 0.09
CA LEU A 113 -7.85 -12.30 1.14
C LEU A 113 -8.74 -11.04 1.14
N LEU A 114 -8.14 -9.85 1.03
CA LEU A 114 -8.88 -8.60 0.96
C LEU A 114 -9.66 -8.46 -0.33
N GLY A 115 -9.07 -8.86 -1.45
CA GLY A 115 -9.77 -8.86 -2.74
C GLY A 115 -11.04 -9.70 -2.70
N ILE A 116 -10.94 -10.93 -2.21
CA ILE A 116 -12.07 -11.83 -2.02
C ILE A 116 -13.09 -11.24 -1.02
N LYS A 117 -12.61 -10.71 0.10
CA LYS A 117 -13.48 -10.08 1.10
C LYS A 117 -14.33 -8.96 0.51
N PHE A 118 -13.74 -8.06 -0.28
CA PHE A 118 -14.50 -6.94 -0.87
C PHE A 118 -15.53 -7.38 -1.92
N ILE A 119 -15.31 -8.53 -2.58
CA ILE A 119 -16.28 -9.12 -3.51
C ILE A 119 -17.42 -9.80 -2.73
N VAL A 120 -17.07 -10.63 -1.73
CA VAL A 120 -18.04 -11.47 -1.00
C VAL A 120 -18.76 -10.71 0.11
N ARG A 121 -18.03 -9.85 0.84
CA ARG A 121 -18.55 -9.03 1.95
C ARG A 121 -18.15 -7.58 1.77
N PRO A 122 -18.84 -6.84 0.89
CA PRO A 122 -18.51 -5.43 0.62
C PRO A 122 -18.62 -4.57 1.87
N VAL A 123 -17.78 -3.56 1.97
CA VAL A 123 -17.84 -2.54 3.02
C VAL A 123 -18.94 -1.55 2.68
N MET A 124 -20.04 -1.62 3.39
CA MET A 124 -21.22 -0.77 3.20
C MET A 124 -21.37 0.27 4.33
N THR A 125 -20.35 0.46 5.16
CA THR A 125 -20.34 1.49 6.21
C THR A 125 -20.54 2.85 5.57
N THR A 126 -21.52 3.60 6.05
CA THR A 126 -21.80 4.97 5.62
C THR A 126 -20.96 5.97 6.40
N LYS A 127 -20.74 7.15 5.82
CA LYS A 127 -19.98 8.22 6.47
C LYS A 127 -20.64 8.69 7.78
N SER A 128 -21.97 8.68 7.84
CA SER A 128 -22.72 8.99 9.06
C SER A 128 -22.48 7.94 10.16
N ALA A 129 -22.53 6.67 9.84
CA ALA A 129 -22.22 5.59 10.79
C ALA A 129 -20.77 5.66 11.28
N MET A 130 -19.82 5.92 10.35
CA MET A 130 -18.43 6.17 10.71
C MET A 130 -18.31 7.32 11.71
N ASN A 131 -18.96 8.44 11.47
CA ASN A 131 -18.87 9.65 12.33
C ASN A 131 -19.58 9.51 13.68
N ALA A 132 -20.44 8.51 13.86
CA ALA A 132 -21.12 8.25 15.13
C ALA A 132 -20.18 7.63 16.20
N VAL A 133 -19.01 7.14 15.81
CA VAL A 133 -18.02 6.58 16.74
C VAL A 133 -17.37 7.72 17.54
N SER A 134 -17.31 7.58 18.88
CA SER A 134 -16.72 8.62 19.74
C SER A 134 -15.24 8.87 19.42
N ALA A 135 -14.80 10.11 19.53
CA ALA A 135 -13.43 10.52 19.22
C ALA A 135 -12.38 9.76 20.07
N GLN A 136 -12.68 9.53 21.34
CA GLN A 136 -11.79 8.82 22.26
C GLN A 136 -11.63 7.35 21.84
N LYS A 137 -12.74 6.67 21.51
CA LYS A 137 -12.69 5.28 21.02
C LYS A 137 -11.86 5.17 19.73
N ARG A 138 -12.08 6.09 18.81
CA ARG A 138 -11.35 6.12 17.53
C ARG A 138 -9.86 6.37 17.73
N PHE A 139 -9.50 7.29 18.64
CA PHE A 139 -8.10 7.55 18.99
C PHE A 139 -7.39 6.28 19.50
N VAL A 140 -8.00 5.60 20.49
CA VAL A 140 -7.45 4.37 21.06
C VAL A 140 -7.35 3.26 20.00
N GLN A 141 -8.39 3.08 19.21
CA GLN A 141 -8.36 2.10 18.11
C GLN A 141 -7.28 2.41 17.08
N SER A 142 -7.10 3.69 16.70
CA SER A 142 -6.05 4.10 15.76
C SER A 142 -4.66 3.82 16.32
N LEU A 143 -4.43 4.08 17.60
CA LEU A 143 -3.16 3.79 18.26
C LEU A 143 -2.87 2.28 18.28
N LEU A 144 -3.83 1.47 18.76
CA LEU A 144 -3.66 0.02 18.86
C LEU A 144 -3.48 -0.63 17.48
N CYS A 145 -4.36 -0.29 16.53
CA CYS A 145 -4.26 -0.84 15.17
C CYS A 145 -2.98 -0.40 14.47
N GLY A 146 -2.57 0.87 14.67
CA GLY A 146 -1.30 1.37 14.14
C GLY A 146 -0.10 0.62 14.71
N SER A 147 -0.10 0.32 16.01
CA SER A 147 0.95 -0.47 16.66
C SER A 147 1.04 -1.88 16.09
N VAL A 148 -0.09 -2.55 15.89
CA VAL A 148 -0.15 -3.90 15.31
C VAL A 148 0.34 -3.89 13.85
N VAL A 149 -0.15 -2.95 13.04
CA VAL A 149 0.30 -2.80 11.65
C VAL A 149 1.79 -2.51 11.60
N GLY A 150 2.26 -1.56 12.38
CA GLY A 150 3.67 -1.18 12.42
C GLY A 150 4.56 -2.36 12.79
N PHE A 151 4.22 -3.08 13.86
CA PHE A 151 4.97 -4.25 14.29
C PHE A 151 5.04 -5.31 13.18
N ILE A 152 3.91 -5.67 12.57
CA ILE A 152 3.85 -6.68 11.50
C ILE A 152 4.62 -6.20 10.26
N CYS A 153 4.48 -4.92 9.87
CA CYS A 153 5.23 -4.35 8.75
C CYS A 153 6.73 -4.38 8.98
N GLY A 154 7.18 -4.03 10.18
CA GLY A 154 8.58 -4.10 10.53
C GLY A 154 9.09 -5.53 10.61
N PHE A 155 8.31 -6.43 11.18
CA PHE A 155 8.67 -7.83 11.37
C PHE A 155 8.69 -8.63 10.05
N ILE A 156 7.70 -8.43 9.19
CA ILE A 156 7.55 -9.17 7.91
C ILE A 156 8.13 -8.41 6.71
N GLY A 157 8.34 -7.11 6.83
CA GLY A 157 8.93 -6.28 5.76
C GLY A 157 7.96 -5.91 4.62
N ALA A 158 6.71 -6.36 4.64
CA ALA A 158 5.75 -6.11 3.57
C ALA A 158 4.29 -6.16 4.04
N GLY A 159 3.37 -5.65 3.24
CA GLY A 159 1.92 -5.83 3.46
C GLY A 159 1.21 -4.76 4.27
N GLY A 160 1.90 -3.71 4.70
CA GLY A 160 1.33 -2.65 5.56
C GLY A 160 0.07 -2.01 5.03
N GLY A 161 0.02 -1.65 3.77
CA GLY A 161 -1.13 -0.99 3.17
C GLY A 161 -2.41 -1.83 3.19
N MET A 162 -2.30 -3.13 2.86
CA MET A 162 -3.43 -4.04 2.86
C MET A 162 -3.98 -4.27 4.27
N MET A 163 -3.10 -4.49 5.22
CA MET A 163 -3.47 -4.68 6.61
C MET A 163 -4.09 -3.41 7.20
N MET A 164 -3.56 -2.24 6.83
CA MET A 164 -4.12 -0.94 7.19
C MET A 164 -5.57 -0.82 6.71
N LEU A 165 -5.83 -1.10 5.42
CA LEU A 165 -7.17 -1.05 4.87
C LEU A 165 -8.12 -2.04 5.56
N LEU A 166 -7.64 -3.25 5.86
CA LEU A 166 -8.41 -4.25 6.60
C LEU A 166 -8.83 -3.73 7.98
N LEU A 167 -7.89 -3.19 8.74
CA LEU A 167 -8.15 -2.70 10.10
C LEU A 167 -9.03 -1.45 10.09
N LEU A 168 -8.76 -0.49 9.20
CA LEU A 168 -9.58 0.70 9.06
C LEU A 168 -11.04 0.36 8.73
N THR A 169 -11.28 -0.61 7.84
CA THR A 169 -12.65 -0.98 7.45
C THR A 169 -13.34 -1.93 8.42
N SER A 170 -12.60 -2.89 9.01
CA SER A 170 -13.20 -3.97 9.81
C SER A 170 -13.21 -3.70 11.31
N VAL A 171 -12.22 -2.97 11.83
CA VAL A 171 -12.08 -2.69 13.26
C VAL A 171 -12.51 -1.26 13.60
N LEU A 172 -12.02 -0.28 12.84
CA LEU A 172 -12.36 1.12 13.05
C LEU A 172 -13.71 1.51 12.42
N GLY A 173 -14.29 0.65 11.57
CA GLY A 173 -15.58 0.89 10.93
C GLY A 173 -15.59 2.06 9.96
N TYR A 174 -14.47 2.32 9.27
CA TYR A 174 -14.40 3.39 8.29
C TYR A 174 -15.18 3.04 7.03
N GLU A 175 -15.79 4.07 6.45
CA GLU A 175 -16.26 4.01 5.06
C GLU A 175 -15.07 3.71 4.13
N LEU A 176 -15.28 2.91 3.08
CA LEU A 176 -14.20 2.45 2.22
C LEU A 176 -13.35 3.59 1.63
N LYS A 177 -13.98 4.66 1.16
CA LYS A 177 -13.25 5.80 0.58
C LYS A 177 -12.35 6.48 1.61
N THR A 178 -12.87 6.71 2.82
CA THR A 178 -12.11 7.32 3.91
C THR A 178 -11.01 6.39 4.41
N ALA A 179 -11.24 5.08 4.42
CA ALA A 179 -10.23 4.10 4.78
C ALA A 179 -9.06 4.10 3.78
N VAL A 180 -9.36 4.08 2.48
CA VAL A 180 -8.32 4.16 1.43
C VAL A 180 -7.57 5.49 1.51
N GLY A 181 -8.28 6.63 1.61
CA GLY A 181 -7.65 7.94 1.71
C GLY A 181 -6.71 8.06 2.92
N THR A 182 -7.15 7.55 4.09
CA THR A 182 -6.35 7.56 5.31
C THR A 182 -5.16 6.59 5.22
N SER A 183 -5.35 5.41 4.61
CA SER A 183 -4.26 4.45 4.37
C SER A 183 -3.17 5.05 3.50
N VAL A 184 -3.49 5.62 2.32
CA VAL A 184 -2.48 6.23 1.43
C VAL A 184 -1.81 7.45 2.05
N PHE A 185 -2.52 8.20 2.91
CA PHE A 185 -1.89 9.29 3.68
C PHE A 185 -0.78 8.75 4.58
N ILE A 186 -1.06 7.73 5.37
CA ILE A 186 -0.06 7.09 6.25
C ILE A 186 1.08 6.51 5.41
N MET A 187 0.76 5.84 4.30
CA MET A 187 1.74 5.23 3.43
C MET A 187 2.69 6.21 2.76
N THR A 188 2.26 7.44 2.50
CA THR A 188 3.15 8.49 1.97
C THR A 188 4.39 8.65 2.85
N PHE A 189 4.21 8.70 4.17
CA PHE A 189 5.30 8.90 5.11
C PHE A 189 6.08 7.62 5.40
N THR A 190 5.41 6.48 5.50
CA THR A 190 6.10 5.20 5.71
C THR A 190 6.94 4.80 4.50
N ALA A 191 6.42 5.02 3.28
CA ALA A 191 7.17 4.78 2.05
C ALA A 191 8.35 5.75 1.90
N LEU A 192 8.19 7.01 2.28
CA LEU A 192 9.28 8.00 2.27
C LEU A 192 10.43 7.57 3.19
N THR A 193 10.10 7.19 4.42
CA THR A 193 11.09 6.71 5.38
C THR A 193 11.81 5.47 4.85
N GLY A 194 11.07 4.52 4.28
CA GLY A 194 11.63 3.31 3.69
C GLY A 194 12.52 3.60 2.48
N ALA A 195 12.08 4.44 1.55
CA ALA A 195 12.84 4.81 0.35
C ALA A 195 14.17 5.50 0.72
N VAL A 196 14.12 6.47 1.63
CA VAL A 196 15.32 7.15 2.12
C VAL A 196 16.31 6.17 2.76
N SER A 197 15.83 5.25 3.61
CA SER A 197 16.66 4.24 4.24
C SER A 197 17.31 3.30 3.21
N HIS A 198 16.55 2.84 2.21
CA HIS A 198 17.06 1.95 1.16
C HIS A 198 18.15 2.61 0.32
N PHE A 199 17.95 3.86 -0.09
CA PHE A 199 18.95 4.56 -0.89
C PHE A 199 20.18 5.01 -0.07
N ALA A 200 20.02 5.32 1.21
CA ALA A 200 21.13 5.64 2.09
C ALA A 200 22.05 4.43 2.33
N ILE A 201 21.50 3.23 2.38
CA ILE A 201 22.24 1.99 2.64
C ILE A 201 22.68 1.29 1.33
N GLY A 202 21.76 1.20 0.35
CA GLY A 202 21.95 0.43 -0.89
C GLY A 202 22.60 1.22 -2.04
N GLY A 203 22.84 2.53 -1.87
CA GLY A 203 23.44 3.37 -2.90
C GLY A 203 22.45 3.86 -3.98
N ALA A 204 22.99 4.39 -5.08
CA ALA A 204 22.20 5.02 -6.13
C ALA A 204 21.36 4.00 -6.93
N PRO A 205 20.04 4.26 -7.13
CA PRO A 205 19.19 3.39 -7.91
C PRO A 205 19.46 3.48 -9.42
N ASP A 206 18.98 2.47 -10.18
CA ASP A 206 18.84 2.59 -11.63
C ASP A 206 17.83 3.72 -11.94
N LEU A 207 18.35 4.88 -12.34
CA LEU A 207 17.55 6.09 -12.56
C LEU A 207 16.48 5.89 -13.64
N PHE A 208 16.76 5.08 -14.67
CA PHE A 208 15.78 4.83 -15.72
C PHE A 208 14.59 4.06 -15.17
N CYS A 209 14.82 2.96 -14.44
CA CYS A 209 13.78 2.19 -13.80
C CYS A 209 13.02 3.01 -12.75
N LEU A 210 13.73 3.80 -11.94
CA LEU A 210 13.11 4.68 -10.95
C LEU A 210 12.15 5.67 -11.60
N VAL A 211 12.58 6.41 -12.60
CA VAL A 211 11.74 7.43 -13.29
C VAL A 211 10.54 6.78 -13.97
N CYS A 212 10.74 5.67 -14.68
CA CYS A 212 9.65 4.95 -15.34
C CYS A 212 8.61 4.42 -14.34
N CYS A 213 9.04 3.79 -13.25
CA CYS A 213 8.14 3.30 -12.21
C CYS A 213 7.39 4.44 -11.51
N VAL A 214 8.09 5.51 -11.12
CA VAL A 214 7.49 6.67 -10.45
C VAL A 214 6.42 7.31 -11.33
N LEU A 215 6.73 7.62 -12.58
CA LEU A 215 5.78 8.30 -13.49
C LEU A 215 4.57 7.42 -13.80
N SER A 216 4.80 6.14 -14.10
CA SER A 216 3.71 5.20 -14.39
C SER A 216 2.81 5.02 -13.17
N THR A 217 3.38 4.75 -11.99
CA THR A 217 2.62 4.54 -10.75
C THR A 217 1.83 5.79 -10.37
N LEU A 218 2.45 6.97 -10.45
CA LEU A 218 1.80 8.26 -10.17
C LEU A 218 0.59 8.50 -11.08
N LEU A 219 0.74 8.26 -12.38
CA LEU A 219 -0.32 8.45 -13.37
C LEU A 219 -1.52 7.55 -13.04
N TRP A 220 -1.29 6.25 -12.86
CA TRP A 220 -2.36 5.28 -12.64
C TRP A 220 -2.98 5.39 -11.25
N ALA A 221 -2.22 5.73 -10.22
CA ALA A 221 -2.74 6.02 -8.89
C ALA A 221 -3.69 7.23 -8.90
N ARG A 222 -3.33 8.30 -9.62
CA ARG A 222 -4.20 9.47 -9.80
C ARG A 222 -5.51 9.14 -10.53
N ILE A 223 -5.42 8.33 -11.60
CA ILE A 223 -6.61 7.89 -12.36
C ILE A 223 -7.51 7.04 -11.46
N ALA A 224 -6.94 6.04 -10.79
CA ALA A 224 -7.66 5.16 -9.89
C ALA A 224 -8.32 5.90 -8.73
N ALA A 225 -7.59 6.80 -8.05
CA ALA A 225 -8.13 7.60 -6.96
C ALA A 225 -9.27 8.54 -7.41
N LYS A 226 -9.16 9.15 -8.60
CA LYS A 226 -10.25 9.97 -9.15
C LYS A 226 -11.50 9.15 -9.43
N PHE A 227 -11.33 7.97 -10.04
CA PHE A 227 -12.45 7.06 -10.30
C PHE A 227 -13.09 6.57 -8.99
N ALA A 228 -12.29 6.13 -8.04
CA ALA A 228 -12.72 5.63 -6.74
C ALA A 228 -13.59 6.65 -5.97
N ASN A 229 -13.18 7.93 -6.01
CA ASN A 229 -13.93 9.00 -5.33
C ASN A 229 -15.28 9.29 -5.98
N LYS A 230 -15.42 9.07 -7.29
CA LYS A 230 -16.68 9.28 -8.04
C LYS A 230 -17.59 8.04 -8.00
N ALA A 231 -17.04 6.85 -7.84
CA ALA A 231 -17.78 5.60 -7.88
C ALA A 231 -18.78 5.47 -6.72
N ALA A 232 -19.91 4.80 -6.99
CA ALA A 232 -20.83 4.38 -5.94
C ALA A 232 -20.16 3.33 -5.03
N PRO A 233 -20.56 3.21 -3.74
CA PRO A 233 -19.94 2.27 -2.80
C PRO A 233 -19.88 0.83 -3.29
N ALA A 234 -20.94 0.33 -3.91
CA ALA A 234 -20.99 -1.04 -4.46
C ALA A 234 -19.99 -1.22 -5.61
N THR A 235 -19.93 -0.25 -6.53
CA THR A 235 -18.99 -0.26 -7.66
C THR A 235 -17.54 -0.18 -7.16
N LEU A 236 -17.27 0.67 -6.16
CA LEU A 236 -15.94 0.80 -5.58
C LEU A 236 -15.50 -0.51 -4.91
N ASN A 237 -16.35 -1.13 -4.09
CA ASN A 237 -16.03 -2.43 -3.46
C ASN A 237 -15.68 -3.49 -4.52
N ARG A 238 -16.51 -3.60 -5.57
CA ARG A 238 -16.28 -4.56 -6.65
C ARG A 238 -14.99 -4.26 -7.41
N ALA A 239 -14.76 -3.00 -7.80
CA ALA A 239 -13.54 -2.58 -8.50
C ALA A 239 -12.30 -2.84 -7.66
N THR A 240 -12.31 -2.44 -6.39
CA THR A 240 -11.21 -2.71 -5.43
C THR A 240 -10.96 -4.21 -5.30
N GLY A 241 -12.03 -5.00 -5.10
CA GLY A 241 -11.90 -6.45 -4.95
C GLY A 241 -11.33 -7.13 -6.20
N VAL A 242 -11.82 -6.77 -7.39
CA VAL A 242 -11.32 -7.33 -8.67
C VAL A 242 -9.85 -6.95 -8.89
N VAL A 243 -9.49 -5.67 -8.69
CA VAL A 243 -8.09 -5.21 -8.82
C VAL A 243 -7.19 -5.98 -7.88
N LEU A 244 -7.58 -6.15 -6.62
CA LEU A 244 -6.77 -6.88 -5.63
C LEU A 244 -6.63 -8.36 -5.96
N VAL A 245 -7.69 -9.03 -6.44
CA VAL A 245 -7.61 -10.45 -6.84
C VAL A 245 -6.68 -10.61 -8.04
N ILE A 246 -6.82 -9.76 -9.07
CA ILE A 246 -5.95 -9.79 -10.25
C ILE A 246 -4.48 -9.53 -9.85
N LEU A 247 -4.24 -8.51 -9.04
CA LEU A 247 -2.88 -8.19 -8.60
C LEU A 247 -2.31 -9.29 -7.70
N GLY A 248 -3.09 -9.82 -6.77
CA GLY A 248 -2.65 -10.94 -5.93
C GLY A 248 -2.31 -12.19 -6.72
N ALA A 249 -3.13 -12.53 -7.72
CA ALA A 249 -2.87 -13.65 -8.62
C ALA A 249 -1.62 -13.39 -9.50
N ALA A 250 -1.47 -12.16 -10.01
CA ALA A 250 -0.28 -11.78 -10.80
C ALA A 250 1.00 -11.84 -9.97
N ILE A 251 0.98 -11.32 -8.73
CA ILE A 251 2.13 -11.38 -7.81
C ILE A 251 2.47 -12.84 -7.49
N LEU A 252 1.45 -13.67 -7.25
CA LEU A 252 1.65 -15.10 -7.00
C LEU A 252 2.32 -15.76 -8.20
N ALA A 253 1.82 -15.53 -9.42
CA ALA A 253 2.41 -16.06 -10.64
C ALA A 253 3.86 -15.61 -10.83
N VAL A 254 4.17 -14.33 -10.58
CA VAL A 254 5.53 -13.78 -10.68
C VAL A 254 6.48 -14.39 -9.65
N ASN A 255 6.00 -14.69 -8.43
CA ASN A 255 6.83 -15.28 -7.38
C ASN A 255 7.15 -16.78 -7.63
N TYR A 256 6.41 -17.44 -8.50
CA TYR A 256 6.64 -18.85 -8.87
C TYR A 256 7.31 -19.03 -10.25
N LEU A 257 7.62 -17.94 -10.96
CA LEU A 257 8.43 -17.92 -12.19
C LEU A 257 9.92 -17.79 -11.86
#